data_6d33d16da3cc926000f188f6eb991ac8
#
_entry.id   6d33d16da3cc926000f188f6eb991ac8
#
_cell.length_a   1.000
_cell.length_b   1.000
_cell.length_c   1.000
_cell.angle_alpha   90.00
_cell.angle_beta   90.00
_cell.angle_gamma   90.00
#
_symmetry.space_group_name_H-M   'P 1'
#
loop_
_entity.id
_entity.type
_entity.pdbx_description
1 polymer ?
#
loop_
_entity_poly.entity_id
_entity_poly.type
_entity_poly.pdbx_seq_one_letter_code
_entity_poly.pdbx_strand_id
1 'polypeptide(L)'
;RQSEKSGLKDILQTLRESPIHQWNNCEGEDGSLFVESKLENFCRKAVSEFKYEIEAKDILHTKILAYTNTRVNNYNKAIHKLLWNDDNFLHKGEILMAYENFKKDGYEVTNSMDYIVEEFTPTIIDVPYYTKCKGYLVKLYDEYNNASFKIPLLAPEECNEDLAIVIETIRTEAINSQGYDRKKKWSIYYDLMGSFCTSKDLFTDGRCIRKATFKYGYAITTHRSQGSSYDNVFIDMKDIFRAKDKETLRQLQYVSMSRTRSDITMLL
;
A
#
# COMPACT_ATOMS: atom_id res chain seq x y z
N ARG A 1 -13.11 38.78 6.24
CA ARG A 1 -13.45 38.60 4.80
C ARG A 1 -13.50 37.11 4.57
N GLN A 2 -14.69 36.53 4.47
CA GLN A 2 -14.89 35.23 3.91
C GLN A 2 -14.47 35.32 2.44
N SER A 3 -13.46 34.54 2.03
CA SER A 3 -13.17 34.40 0.60
C SER A 3 -14.37 33.67 -0.02
N GLU A 4 -14.97 34.24 -1.05
CA GLU A 4 -16.17 33.73 -1.72
C GLU A 4 -15.95 32.41 -2.50
N LYS A 5 -14.82 31.72 -2.29
CA LYS A 5 -14.45 30.47 -2.99
C LYS A 5 -13.66 29.50 -2.08
N SER A 6 -14.22 29.08 -0.96
CA SER A 6 -13.62 27.98 -0.21
C SER A 6 -14.37 26.68 -0.48
N GLY A 7 -13.88 25.88 -1.43
CA GLY A 7 -14.57 24.65 -1.85
C GLY A 7 -14.37 23.51 -0.87
N LEU A 8 -13.13 23.10 -0.62
CA LEU A 8 -12.82 21.91 0.20
C LEU A 8 -12.99 22.15 1.70
N LYS A 9 -12.71 23.37 2.20
CA LYS A 9 -12.90 23.70 3.62
C LYS A 9 -14.36 23.61 4.06
N ASP A 10 -15.28 24.10 3.24
CA ASP A 10 -16.72 24.05 3.55
C ASP A 10 -17.24 22.62 3.58
N ILE A 11 -16.76 21.78 2.65
CA ILE A 11 -17.05 20.34 2.64
C ILE A 11 -16.53 19.69 3.91
N LEU A 12 -15.27 19.94 4.30
CA LEU A 12 -14.68 19.41 5.52
C LEU A 12 -15.41 19.88 6.78
N GLN A 13 -15.88 21.13 6.81
CA GLN A 13 -16.68 21.64 7.92
C GLN A 13 -18.02 20.89 8.02
N THR A 14 -18.71 20.68 6.91
CA THR A 14 -19.95 19.89 6.86
C THR A 14 -19.73 18.45 7.36
N LEU A 15 -18.63 17.81 6.95
CA LEU A 15 -18.29 16.44 7.34
C LEU A 15 -17.92 16.29 8.83
N ARG A 16 -17.65 17.38 9.54
CA ARG A 16 -17.50 17.32 11.01
C ARG A 16 -18.81 17.03 11.73
N GLU A 17 -19.93 17.42 11.12
CA GLU A 17 -21.26 17.31 11.73
C GLU A 17 -22.06 16.12 11.19
N SER A 18 -22.01 15.88 9.87
CA SER A 18 -22.79 14.83 9.21
C SER A 18 -22.13 14.30 7.93
N PRO A 19 -22.40 13.03 7.54
CA PRO A 19 -21.93 12.51 6.26
C PRO A 19 -22.67 13.19 5.10
N ILE A 20 -21.96 13.31 3.97
CA ILE A 20 -22.50 13.86 2.71
C ILE A 20 -22.89 12.68 1.81
N HIS A 21 -24.07 12.73 1.23
CA HIS A 21 -24.61 11.70 0.34
C HIS A 21 -24.66 12.13 -1.13
N GLN A 22 -24.63 13.43 -1.39
CA GLN A 22 -24.65 14.00 -2.75
C GLN A 22 -23.40 14.86 -2.94
N TRP A 23 -22.70 14.62 -4.04
CA TRP A 23 -21.42 15.25 -4.33
C TRP A 23 -21.47 15.91 -5.70
N ASN A 24 -20.94 17.10 -5.79
CA ASN A 24 -20.82 17.86 -7.04
C ASN A 24 -19.40 18.36 -7.20
N ASN A 25 -19.02 18.67 -8.43
CA ASN A 25 -17.75 19.34 -8.68
C ASN A 25 -17.73 20.69 -7.96
N CYS A 26 -16.58 21.01 -7.38
CA CYS A 26 -16.34 22.35 -6.88
C CYS A 26 -14.88 22.74 -7.14
N GLU A 27 -14.67 24.01 -7.35
CA GLU A 27 -13.35 24.61 -7.49
C GLU A 27 -13.20 25.72 -6.46
N GLY A 28 -12.10 25.76 -5.76
CA GLY A 28 -11.79 26.72 -4.72
C GLY A 28 -10.31 27.09 -4.70
N GLU A 29 -9.96 28.13 -3.99
CA GLU A 29 -8.56 28.52 -3.79
C GLU A 29 -7.78 27.51 -2.94
N ASP A 30 -8.50 26.69 -2.16
CA ASP A 30 -7.98 25.65 -1.28
C ASP A 30 -7.96 24.25 -1.92
N GLY A 31 -8.22 24.16 -3.23
CA GLY A 31 -8.23 22.94 -4.03
C GLY A 31 -9.57 22.63 -4.67
N SER A 32 -9.60 21.63 -5.53
CA SER A 32 -10.74 21.27 -6.34
C SER A 32 -11.26 19.85 -6.06
N LEU A 33 -12.56 19.66 -6.22
CA LEU A 33 -13.21 18.35 -6.20
C LEU A 33 -13.82 18.05 -7.57
N PHE A 34 -13.38 16.96 -8.18
CA PHE A 34 -13.90 16.45 -9.44
C PHE A 34 -14.62 15.12 -9.21
N VAL A 35 -15.85 15.02 -9.68
CA VAL A 35 -16.67 13.82 -9.57
C VAL A 35 -16.63 13.02 -10.85
N GLU A 36 -16.32 11.74 -10.74
CA GLU A 36 -16.33 10.76 -11.83
C GLU A 36 -17.37 9.67 -11.59
N SER A 37 -18.16 9.37 -12.60
CA SER A 37 -19.17 8.31 -12.55
C SER A 37 -18.67 6.97 -13.06
N LYS A 38 -17.60 6.97 -13.90
CA LYS A 38 -17.04 5.78 -14.55
C LYS A 38 -15.70 5.41 -13.95
N LEU A 39 -15.61 4.17 -13.47
CA LEU A 39 -14.35 3.61 -12.93
C LEU A 39 -13.18 3.70 -13.91
N GLU A 40 -13.46 3.51 -15.20
CA GLU A 40 -12.41 3.58 -16.23
C GLU A 40 -11.79 4.97 -16.32
N ASN A 41 -12.60 6.03 -16.32
CA ASN A 41 -12.11 7.42 -16.33
C ASN A 41 -11.34 7.76 -15.06
N PHE A 42 -11.85 7.33 -13.91
CA PHE A 42 -11.19 7.49 -12.63
C PHE A 42 -9.79 6.83 -12.63
N CYS A 43 -9.68 5.57 -13.06
CA CYS A 43 -8.39 4.89 -13.15
C CYS A 43 -7.46 5.54 -14.19
N ARG A 44 -8.00 5.98 -15.35
CA ARG A 44 -7.19 6.63 -16.39
C ARG A 44 -6.59 7.95 -15.90
N LYS A 45 -7.36 8.76 -15.17
CA LYS A 45 -6.85 9.99 -14.54
C LYS A 45 -5.77 9.68 -13.51
N ALA A 46 -5.99 8.71 -12.61
CA ALA A 46 -5.00 8.31 -11.62
C ALA A 46 -3.69 7.82 -12.29
N VAL A 47 -3.79 7.01 -13.35
CA VAL A 47 -2.63 6.54 -14.12
C VAL A 47 -1.88 7.72 -14.75
N SER A 48 -2.58 8.74 -15.26
CA SER A 48 -1.95 9.93 -15.84
C SER A 48 -1.11 10.67 -14.80
N GLU A 49 -1.62 10.85 -13.58
CA GLU A 49 -0.89 11.49 -12.48
C GLU A 49 0.34 10.65 -12.07
N PHE A 50 0.17 9.36 -11.80
CA PHE A 50 1.30 8.48 -11.46
C PHE A 50 2.37 8.46 -12.55
N LYS A 51 1.97 8.44 -13.83
CA LYS A 51 2.90 8.46 -14.95
C LYS A 51 3.69 9.77 -14.99
N TYR A 52 3.01 10.90 -14.83
CA TYR A 52 3.65 12.21 -14.75
C TYR A 52 4.68 12.27 -13.61
N GLU A 53 4.32 11.81 -12.40
CA GLU A 53 5.22 11.76 -11.25
C GLU A 53 6.45 10.89 -11.52
N ILE A 54 6.27 9.69 -12.11
CA ILE A 54 7.38 8.79 -12.44
C ILE A 54 8.32 9.42 -13.46
N GLU A 55 7.78 10.07 -14.51
CA GLU A 55 8.56 10.76 -15.55
C GLU A 55 9.31 11.98 -14.97
N ALA A 56 8.66 12.74 -14.09
CA ALA A 56 9.25 13.88 -13.39
C ALA A 56 10.29 13.47 -12.33
N LYS A 57 10.31 12.20 -11.92
CA LYS A 57 11.09 11.67 -10.78
C LYS A 57 10.75 12.36 -9.45
N ASP A 58 9.51 12.78 -9.32
CA ASP A 58 8.92 13.41 -8.15
C ASP A 58 7.65 12.61 -7.80
N ILE A 59 7.84 11.53 -7.07
CA ILE A 59 6.86 10.48 -6.83
C ILE A 59 6.27 10.67 -5.42
N LEU A 60 5.13 10.04 -5.14
CA LEU A 60 4.43 10.02 -3.85
C LEU A 60 3.49 11.20 -3.59
N HIS A 61 3.16 11.99 -4.60
CA HIS A 61 2.17 13.08 -4.51
C HIS A 61 0.73 12.62 -4.74
N THR A 62 0.53 11.49 -5.41
CA THR A 62 -0.79 10.93 -5.73
C THR A 62 -1.10 9.67 -4.94
N LYS A 63 -2.35 9.53 -4.45
CA LYS A 63 -2.81 8.31 -3.76
C LYS A 63 -4.28 8.02 -4.02
N ILE A 64 -4.60 6.73 -4.24
CA ILE A 64 -5.98 6.24 -4.29
C ILE A 64 -6.40 5.77 -2.90
N LEU A 65 -7.53 6.26 -2.40
CA LEU A 65 -8.10 5.90 -1.12
C LEU A 65 -9.40 5.10 -1.30
N ALA A 66 -9.49 3.96 -0.63
CA ALA A 66 -10.69 3.13 -0.59
C ALA A 66 -10.94 2.64 0.84
N TYR A 67 -12.09 2.06 1.10
CA TYR A 67 -12.44 1.55 2.42
C TYR A 67 -11.94 0.12 2.65
N THR A 68 -12.16 -0.77 1.69
CA THR A 68 -11.87 -2.20 1.84
C THR A 68 -10.52 -2.61 1.27
N ASN A 69 -9.83 -3.54 1.94
CA ASN A 69 -8.56 -4.11 1.45
C ASN A 69 -8.73 -4.77 0.07
N THR A 70 -9.87 -5.40 -0.20
CA THR A 70 -10.16 -6.00 -1.50
C THR A 70 -10.14 -4.94 -2.60
N ARG A 71 -10.76 -3.79 -2.36
CA ARG A 71 -10.79 -2.70 -3.33
C ARG A 71 -9.43 -2.09 -3.55
N VAL A 72 -8.67 -1.87 -2.48
CA VAL A 72 -7.27 -1.42 -2.52
C VAL A 72 -6.41 -2.36 -3.36
N ASN A 73 -6.48 -3.68 -3.11
CA ASN A 73 -5.71 -4.66 -3.87
C ASN A 73 -6.08 -4.66 -5.37
N ASN A 74 -7.38 -4.47 -5.69
CA ASN A 74 -7.84 -4.38 -7.08
C ASN A 74 -7.28 -3.13 -7.77
N TYR A 75 -7.30 -1.96 -7.11
CA TYR A 75 -6.69 -0.74 -7.64
C TYR A 75 -5.19 -0.91 -7.84
N ASN A 76 -4.47 -1.41 -6.87
CA ASN A 76 -3.03 -1.60 -6.95
C ASN A 76 -2.64 -2.45 -8.18
N LYS A 77 -3.36 -3.57 -8.42
CA LYS A 77 -3.15 -4.41 -9.61
C LYS A 77 -3.53 -3.71 -10.91
N ALA A 78 -4.68 -3.01 -10.92
CA ALA A 78 -5.17 -2.33 -12.12
C ALA A 78 -4.26 -1.17 -12.53
N ILE A 79 -3.84 -0.34 -11.57
CA ILE A 79 -2.95 0.79 -11.84
C ILE A 79 -1.58 0.29 -12.31
N HIS A 80 -0.99 -0.70 -11.64
CA HIS A 80 0.25 -1.32 -12.08
C HIS A 80 0.16 -1.79 -13.55
N LYS A 81 -0.87 -2.57 -13.87
CA LYS A 81 -1.07 -3.08 -15.25
C LYS A 81 -1.27 -1.96 -16.27
N LEU A 82 -1.99 -0.90 -15.93
CA LEU A 82 -2.23 0.24 -16.83
C LEU A 82 -0.99 1.13 -17.02
N LEU A 83 -0.15 1.26 -15.99
CA LEU A 83 1.09 2.03 -16.06
C LEU A 83 2.13 1.37 -16.97
N TRP A 84 2.36 0.08 -16.75
CA TRP A 84 3.49 -0.62 -17.36
C TRP A 84 3.09 -1.43 -18.60
N ASN A 85 1.82 -1.76 -18.75
CA ASN A 85 1.23 -2.47 -19.91
C ASN A 85 1.97 -3.78 -20.26
N ASP A 86 2.52 -4.45 -19.28
CA ASP A 86 3.15 -5.77 -19.37
C ASP A 86 2.80 -6.65 -18.16
N ASP A 87 3.37 -7.86 -18.11
CA ASP A 87 3.13 -8.81 -17.02
C ASP A 87 4.33 -8.90 -16.05
N ASN A 88 5.32 -8.00 -16.15
CA ASN A 88 6.44 -7.99 -15.21
C ASN A 88 5.96 -7.57 -13.83
N PHE A 89 6.53 -8.21 -12.83
CA PHE A 89 6.18 -7.93 -11.44
C PHE A 89 6.76 -6.61 -10.91
N LEU A 90 7.93 -6.19 -11.39
CA LEU A 90 8.63 -4.99 -10.93
C LEU A 90 9.08 -4.11 -12.08
N HIS A 91 9.06 -2.81 -11.85
CA HIS A 91 9.59 -1.80 -12.76
C HIS A 91 10.39 -0.76 -11.95
N LYS A 92 11.35 -0.13 -12.61
CA LYS A 92 12.01 1.05 -12.05
C LYS A 92 10.99 2.19 -11.95
N GLY A 93 10.90 2.83 -10.79
CA GLY A 93 9.86 3.82 -10.47
C GLY A 93 8.59 3.20 -9.87
N GLU A 94 8.52 1.87 -9.70
CA GLU A 94 7.41 1.21 -9.00
C GLU A 94 7.31 1.70 -7.56
N ILE A 95 6.09 1.91 -7.07
CA ILE A 95 5.82 2.26 -5.68
C ILE A 95 5.47 0.99 -4.91
N LEU A 96 6.29 0.66 -3.93
CA LEU A 96 6.04 -0.44 -3.00
C LEU A 96 5.78 0.10 -1.60
N MET A 97 4.69 -0.31 -0.98
CA MET A 97 4.38 0.03 0.40
C MET A 97 4.72 -1.13 1.33
N ALA A 98 5.42 -0.84 2.44
CA ALA A 98 5.70 -1.83 3.47
C ALA A 98 4.46 -2.13 4.32
N TYR A 99 4.29 -3.40 4.70
CA TYR A 99 3.20 -3.90 5.54
C TYR A 99 3.66 -4.43 6.90
N GLU A 100 4.97 -4.38 7.16
CA GLU A 100 5.57 -4.73 8.46
C GLU A 100 6.78 -3.84 8.76
N ASN A 101 7.13 -3.72 10.04
CA ASN A 101 8.38 -3.07 10.46
C ASN A 101 9.47 -4.12 10.54
N PHE A 102 10.63 -3.82 9.98
CA PHE A 102 11.82 -4.66 10.13
C PHE A 102 13.11 -3.85 9.92
N LYS A 103 14.24 -4.44 10.32
CA LYS A 103 15.59 -3.87 10.08
C LYS A 103 16.32 -4.73 9.08
N LYS A 104 16.98 -4.09 8.11
CA LYS A 104 17.83 -4.75 7.12
C LYS A 104 19.09 -3.92 6.91
N ASP A 105 20.26 -4.52 7.13
CA ASP A 105 21.57 -3.90 6.91
C ASP A 105 21.72 -2.51 7.58
N GLY A 106 21.15 -2.36 8.79
CA GLY A 106 21.16 -1.11 9.55
C GLY A 106 20.05 -0.12 9.17
N TYR A 107 19.28 -0.40 8.11
CA TYR A 107 18.15 0.40 7.71
C TYR A 107 16.85 -0.09 8.36
N GLU A 108 16.00 0.85 8.80
CA GLU A 108 14.71 0.55 9.43
C GLU A 108 13.57 0.80 8.44
N VAL A 109 12.92 -0.30 8.02
CA VAL A 109 11.73 -0.26 7.18
C VAL A 109 10.51 -0.08 8.05
N THR A 110 9.70 0.94 7.75
CA THR A 110 8.52 1.32 8.55
C THR A 110 7.23 0.90 7.86
N ASN A 111 6.34 0.26 8.60
CA ASN A 111 5.01 -0.13 8.12
C ASN A 111 4.20 1.08 7.63
N SER A 112 3.51 0.91 6.52
CA SER A 112 2.70 1.93 5.84
C SER A 112 3.48 3.07 5.19
N MET A 113 4.81 2.94 5.11
CA MET A 113 5.64 3.84 4.31
C MET A 113 5.77 3.33 2.88
N ASP A 114 5.77 4.26 1.94
CA ASP A 114 6.02 4.02 0.52
C ASP A 114 7.51 4.11 0.21
N TYR A 115 7.95 3.23 -0.68
CA TYR A 115 9.33 3.14 -1.16
C TYR A 115 9.33 3.05 -2.69
N ILE A 116 10.29 3.67 -3.33
CA ILE A 116 10.42 3.69 -4.79
C ILE A 116 11.45 2.66 -5.22
N VAL A 117 11.13 1.83 -6.19
CA VAL A 117 12.06 0.89 -6.80
C VAL A 117 13.06 1.65 -7.69
N GLU A 118 14.30 1.79 -7.24
CA GLU A 118 15.37 2.39 -8.04
C GLU A 118 15.96 1.40 -9.04
N GLU A 119 16.21 0.18 -8.59
CA GLU A 119 16.83 -0.90 -9.35
C GLU A 119 16.33 -2.25 -8.83
N PHE A 120 16.34 -3.24 -9.69
CA PHE A 120 16.16 -4.63 -9.28
C PHE A 120 16.94 -5.57 -10.18
N THR A 121 17.42 -6.67 -9.63
CA THR A 121 18.17 -7.70 -10.35
C THR A 121 17.57 -9.06 -10.02
N PRO A 122 17.15 -9.85 -11.01
CA PRO A 122 16.74 -11.22 -10.79
C PRO A 122 17.87 -12.01 -10.10
N THR A 123 17.53 -12.78 -9.08
CA THR A 123 18.48 -13.54 -8.30
C THR A 123 17.86 -14.82 -7.73
N ILE A 124 18.71 -15.69 -7.21
CA ILE A 124 18.27 -16.83 -6.42
C ILE A 124 18.47 -16.49 -4.94
N ILE A 125 17.40 -16.56 -4.19
CA ILE A 125 17.36 -16.31 -2.75
C ILE A 125 17.40 -17.66 -2.04
N ASP A 126 18.41 -17.86 -1.20
CA ASP A 126 18.51 -19.05 -0.35
C ASP A 126 17.60 -18.84 0.87
N VAL A 127 16.49 -19.56 0.93
CA VAL A 127 15.53 -19.50 2.03
C VAL A 127 15.90 -20.58 3.04
N PRO A 128 16.40 -20.20 4.23
CA PRO A 128 16.82 -21.16 5.25
C PRO A 128 15.72 -22.16 5.59
N TYR A 129 16.07 -23.44 5.76
CA TYR A 129 15.14 -24.53 6.12
C TYR A 129 14.08 -24.85 5.08
N TYR A 130 14.18 -24.25 3.87
CA TYR A 130 13.26 -24.52 2.78
C TYR A 130 14.02 -24.90 1.51
N THR A 131 14.22 -23.95 0.59
CA THR A 131 14.90 -24.19 -0.69
C THR A 131 15.44 -22.89 -1.26
N LYS A 132 16.17 -23.02 -2.38
CA LYS A 132 16.53 -21.87 -3.22
C LYS A 132 15.33 -21.44 -4.06
N CYS A 133 14.89 -20.20 -3.89
CA CYS A 133 13.73 -19.61 -4.54
C CYS A 133 14.17 -18.55 -5.55
N LYS A 134 13.41 -18.38 -6.62
CA LYS A 134 13.56 -17.24 -7.52
C LYS A 134 13.14 -15.96 -6.81
N GLY A 135 13.79 -14.85 -7.12
CA GLY A 135 13.46 -13.57 -6.54
C GLY A 135 14.25 -12.44 -7.17
N TYR A 136 14.23 -11.33 -6.48
CA TYR A 136 14.89 -10.11 -6.92
C TYR A 136 15.66 -9.49 -5.76
N LEU A 137 16.87 -9.03 -6.03
CA LEU A 137 17.53 -8.06 -5.15
C LEU A 137 17.04 -6.68 -5.56
N VAL A 138 16.17 -6.10 -4.75
CA VAL A 138 15.51 -4.82 -5.05
C VAL A 138 16.17 -3.72 -4.27
N LYS A 139 16.61 -2.65 -4.94
CA LYS A 139 17.07 -1.41 -4.34
C LYS A 139 15.87 -0.47 -4.21
N LEU A 140 15.52 -0.13 -3.00
CA LEU A 140 14.42 0.76 -2.65
C LEU A 140 14.99 2.11 -2.18
N TYR A 141 14.34 3.18 -2.61
CA TYR A 141 14.61 4.53 -2.14
C TYR A 141 13.52 4.97 -1.16
N ASP A 142 13.94 5.50 -0.04
CA ASP A 142 13.12 6.17 0.95
C ASP A 142 13.28 7.68 0.80
N GLU A 143 12.24 8.33 0.30
CA GLU A 143 12.25 9.77 0.08
C GLU A 143 12.32 10.54 1.41
N TYR A 144 11.64 10.06 2.44
CA TYR A 144 11.60 10.72 3.74
C TYR A 144 12.98 10.80 4.41
N ASN A 145 13.76 9.70 4.34
CA ASN A 145 15.10 9.62 4.91
C ASN A 145 16.20 9.94 3.89
N ASN A 146 15.86 10.21 2.62
CA ASN A 146 16.79 10.41 1.52
C ASN A 146 17.88 9.32 1.48
N ALA A 147 17.45 8.07 1.56
CA ALA A 147 18.33 6.91 1.68
C ALA A 147 17.86 5.74 0.83
N SER A 148 18.81 4.95 0.35
CA SER A 148 18.51 3.73 -0.40
C SER A 148 19.02 2.51 0.36
N PHE A 149 18.27 1.41 0.28
CA PHE A 149 18.63 0.12 0.87
C PHE A 149 18.22 -1.03 -0.05
N LYS A 150 18.77 -2.22 0.19
CA LYS A 150 18.47 -3.41 -0.63
C LYS A 150 17.73 -4.47 0.16
N ILE A 151 16.76 -5.10 -0.49
CA ILE A 151 15.99 -6.21 0.06
C ILE A 151 15.98 -7.41 -0.88
N PRO A 152 16.02 -8.64 -0.35
CA PRO A 152 15.72 -9.85 -1.11
C PRO A 152 14.19 -10.05 -1.16
N LEU A 153 13.58 -9.85 -2.32
CA LEU A 153 12.14 -9.99 -2.53
C LEU A 153 11.85 -11.24 -3.35
N LEU A 154 11.11 -12.20 -2.79
CA LEU A 154 10.69 -13.41 -3.52
C LEU A 154 9.80 -13.07 -4.71
N ALA A 155 10.01 -13.79 -5.80
CA ALA A 155 9.10 -13.74 -6.93
C ALA A 155 7.69 -14.18 -6.50
N PRO A 156 6.62 -13.60 -7.09
CA PRO A 156 5.25 -13.88 -6.66
C PRO A 156 4.84 -15.35 -6.69
N GLU A 157 5.40 -16.16 -7.59
CA GLU A 157 5.17 -17.60 -7.69
C GLU A 157 5.79 -18.40 -6.56
N GLU A 158 6.87 -17.90 -5.98
CA GLU A 158 7.56 -18.54 -4.82
C GLU A 158 6.83 -18.26 -3.50
N CYS A 159 5.93 -17.28 -3.47
CA CYS A 159 5.06 -17.01 -2.34
C CYS A 159 3.87 -17.98 -2.36
N ASN A 160 4.09 -19.23 -2.01
CA ASN A 160 3.16 -20.36 -2.16
C ASN A 160 2.84 -21.03 -0.81
N GLU A 161 1.98 -22.05 -0.85
CA GLU A 161 1.54 -22.80 0.32
C GLU A 161 2.65 -23.64 0.95
N ASP A 162 3.57 -24.21 0.16
CA ASP A 162 4.68 -25.03 0.68
C ASP A 162 5.58 -24.17 1.61
N LEU A 163 5.90 -22.95 1.21
CA LEU A 163 6.64 -22.01 2.05
C LEU A 163 5.85 -21.66 3.33
N ALA A 164 4.54 -21.46 3.22
CA ALA A 164 3.69 -21.19 4.38
C ALA A 164 3.68 -22.37 5.37
N ILE A 165 3.63 -23.61 4.88
CA ILE A 165 3.68 -24.83 5.70
C ILE A 165 5.01 -24.89 6.46
N VAL A 166 6.15 -24.64 5.81
CA VAL A 166 7.46 -24.63 6.48
C VAL A 166 7.52 -23.59 7.59
N ILE A 167 7.06 -22.37 7.33
CA ILE A 167 7.02 -21.29 8.34
C ILE A 167 6.15 -21.71 9.54
N GLU A 168 4.96 -22.24 9.30
CA GLU A 168 4.02 -22.63 10.37
C GLU A 168 4.53 -23.85 11.14
N THR A 169 5.21 -24.78 10.49
CA THR A 169 5.85 -25.95 11.14
C THR A 169 6.91 -25.49 12.13
N ILE A 170 7.87 -24.64 11.68
CA ILE A 170 8.93 -24.11 12.54
C ILE A 170 8.36 -23.29 13.71
N ARG A 171 7.34 -22.49 13.45
CA ARG A 171 6.64 -21.70 14.47
C ARG A 171 5.96 -22.60 15.51
N THR A 172 5.26 -23.62 15.07
CA THR A 172 4.55 -24.58 15.94
C THR A 172 5.53 -25.36 16.81
N GLU A 173 6.66 -25.79 16.24
CA GLU A 173 7.72 -26.43 17.00
C GLU A 173 8.32 -25.51 18.07
N ALA A 174 8.51 -24.21 17.76
CA ALA A 174 9.01 -23.25 18.74
C ALA A 174 8.01 -23.02 19.89
N ILE A 175 6.71 -22.99 19.59
CA ILE A 175 5.63 -22.87 20.59
C ILE A 175 5.62 -24.08 21.53
N ASN A 176 5.75 -25.29 21.00
CA ASN A 176 5.63 -26.55 21.73
C ASN A 176 6.91 -26.92 22.49
N SER A 177 8.01 -26.19 22.31
CA SER A 177 9.29 -26.45 22.97
C SER A 177 9.41 -25.68 24.32
N GLN A 178 10.33 -26.12 25.18
CA GLN A 178 10.57 -25.50 26.49
C GLN A 178 12.06 -25.16 26.69
N GLY A 179 12.32 -24.27 27.64
CA GLY A 179 13.68 -23.95 28.09
C GLY A 179 14.61 -23.45 26.97
N TYR A 180 15.80 -24.02 26.90
CA TYR A 180 16.83 -23.67 25.92
C TYR A 180 16.41 -24.00 24.48
N ASP A 181 15.76 -25.13 24.28
CA ASP A 181 15.25 -25.56 22.97
C ASP A 181 14.26 -24.56 22.38
N ARG A 182 13.40 -24.00 23.20
CA ARG A 182 12.43 -22.96 22.78
C ARG A 182 13.16 -21.72 22.24
N LYS A 183 14.21 -21.26 22.91
CA LYS A 183 15.00 -20.10 22.47
C LYS A 183 15.67 -20.38 21.13
N LYS A 184 16.26 -21.57 20.95
CA LYS A 184 16.91 -21.99 19.72
C LYS A 184 15.91 -22.03 18.54
N LYS A 185 14.71 -22.60 18.74
CA LYS A 185 13.70 -22.70 17.68
C LYS A 185 13.11 -21.36 17.31
N TRP A 186 12.93 -20.44 18.26
CA TRP A 186 12.55 -19.06 17.95
C TRP A 186 13.65 -18.33 17.15
N SER A 187 14.93 -18.56 17.43
CA SER A 187 16.01 -18.00 16.61
C SER A 187 15.90 -18.48 15.18
N ILE A 188 15.70 -19.78 14.96
CA ILE A 188 15.49 -20.37 13.63
C ILE A 188 14.30 -19.70 12.90
N TYR A 189 13.19 -19.52 13.61
CA TYR A 189 12.00 -18.86 13.04
C TYR A 189 12.29 -17.40 12.61
N TYR A 190 12.96 -16.63 13.45
CA TYR A 190 13.29 -15.24 13.13
C TYR A 190 14.37 -15.14 12.05
N ASP A 191 15.33 -16.05 11.99
CA ASP A 191 16.32 -16.13 10.92
C ASP A 191 15.65 -16.41 9.57
N LEU A 192 14.70 -17.35 9.54
CA LEU A 192 13.88 -17.63 8.36
C LEU A 192 13.08 -16.39 7.95
N MET A 193 12.33 -15.78 8.88
CA MET A 193 11.46 -14.64 8.59
C MET A 193 12.23 -13.39 8.14
N GLY A 194 13.45 -13.19 8.61
CA GLY A 194 14.32 -12.07 8.23
C GLY A 194 15.14 -12.29 6.96
N SER A 195 15.18 -13.51 6.41
CA SER A 195 16.02 -13.85 5.25
C SER A 195 15.45 -13.37 3.91
N PHE A 196 14.13 -13.14 3.82
CA PHE A 196 13.45 -12.71 2.59
C PHE A 196 12.24 -11.81 2.87
N CYS A 197 11.87 -11.05 1.86
CA CYS A 197 10.60 -10.30 1.79
C CYS A 197 9.63 -10.99 0.83
N THR A 198 8.32 -10.79 1.03
CA THR A 198 7.26 -11.35 0.20
C THR A 198 6.39 -10.27 -0.41
N SER A 199 5.87 -10.52 -1.61
CA SER A 199 4.94 -9.64 -2.34
C SER A 199 3.48 -10.08 -2.24
N LYS A 200 3.24 -11.28 -1.71
CA LYS A 200 1.91 -11.86 -1.47
C LYS A 200 1.80 -12.39 -0.06
N ASP A 201 0.56 -12.41 0.45
CA ASP A 201 0.24 -13.07 1.70
C ASP A 201 0.41 -14.59 1.54
N LEU A 202 1.02 -15.25 2.53
CA LEU A 202 1.21 -16.69 2.56
C LEU A 202 0.08 -17.35 3.36
N PHE A 203 -0.54 -18.36 2.78
CA PHE A 203 -1.66 -19.07 3.37
C PHE A 203 -1.39 -20.58 3.43
N THR A 204 -1.87 -21.24 4.47
CA THR A 204 -2.07 -22.69 4.55
C THR A 204 -3.36 -23.00 5.28
N ASP A 205 -4.12 -24.01 4.84
CA ASP A 205 -5.43 -24.39 5.40
C ASP A 205 -6.40 -23.19 5.54
N GLY A 206 -6.38 -22.26 4.59
CA GLY A 206 -7.22 -21.06 4.61
C GLY A 206 -6.82 -19.98 5.64
N ARG A 207 -5.75 -20.20 6.41
CA ARG A 207 -5.22 -19.25 7.39
C ARG A 207 -4.04 -18.48 6.81
N CYS A 208 -4.01 -17.16 7.06
CA CYS A 208 -2.87 -16.32 6.71
C CYS A 208 -1.74 -16.54 7.73
N ILE A 209 -0.63 -17.10 7.29
CA ILE A 209 0.57 -17.39 8.11
C ILE A 209 1.50 -16.19 8.14
N ARG A 210 1.70 -15.54 6.99
CA ARG A 210 2.50 -14.32 6.87
C ARG A 210 1.80 -13.36 5.91
N LYS A 211 1.66 -12.12 6.29
CA LYS A 211 1.26 -11.04 5.37
C LYS A 211 2.42 -10.70 4.46
N ALA A 212 2.12 -10.20 3.25
CA ALA A 212 3.15 -9.69 2.37
C ALA A 212 3.95 -8.60 3.06
N THR A 213 5.27 -8.63 2.89
CA THR A 213 6.16 -7.58 3.40
C THR A 213 5.98 -6.29 2.62
N PHE A 214 5.84 -6.40 1.28
CA PHE A 214 5.58 -5.28 0.39
C PHE A 214 4.42 -5.59 -0.55
N LYS A 215 3.63 -4.57 -0.87
CA LYS A 215 2.61 -4.58 -1.94
C LYS A 215 2.74 -3.30 -2.74
N TYR A 216 2.13 -3.23 -3.91
CA TYR A 216 2.05 -1.97 -4.65
C TYR A 216 1.40 -0.88 -3.80
N GLY A 217 1.95 0.33 -3.89
CA GLY A 217 1.61 1.47 -3.05
C GLY A 217 0.72 2.52 -3.72
N TYR A 218 0.10 2.26 -4.88
CA TYR A 218 -0.77 3.22 -5.57
C TYR A 218 -2.06 3.51 -4.83
N ALA A 219 -2.59 2.51 -4.15
CA ALA A 219 -3.82 2.61 -3.37
C ALA A 219 -3.63 2.09 -1.95
N ILE A 220 -4.30 2.74 -1.00
CA ILE A 220 -4.31 2.34 0.43
C ILE A 220 -5.73 2.48 1.00
N THR A 221 -5.95 1.87 2.17
CA THR A 221 -7.21 2.12 2.87
C THR A 221 -7.23 3.52 3.49
N THR A 222 -8.41 4.14 3.52
CA THR A 222 -8.62 5.43 4.21
C THR A 222 -8.06 5.42 5.64
N HIS A 223 -8.19 4.31 6.38
CA HIS A 223 -7.63 4.19 7.72
C HIS A 223 -6.09 4.29 7.74
N ARG A 224 -5.41 3.67 6.77
CA ARG A 224 -3.94 3.73 6.68
C ARG A 224 -3.42 5.09 6.22
N SER A 225 -4.23 5.88 5.54
CA SER A 225 -3.84 7.22 5.12
C SER A 225 -3.78 8.24 6.26
N GLN A 226 -4.22 7.86 7.47
CA GLN A 226 -4.17 8.75 8.63
C GLN A 226 -2.73 9.15 8.95
N GLY A 227 -2.48 10.45 9.06
CA GLY A 227 -1.14 11.01 9.28
C GLY A 227 -0.37 11.36 8.00
N SER A 228 -0.79 10.87 6.84
CA SER A 228 -0.20 11.21 5.54
C SER A 228 -0.98 12.33 4.84
N SER A 229 -0.34 13.02 3.91
CA SER A 229 -0.98 14.01 3.03
C SER A 229 -0.41 13.87 1.62
N TYR A 230 -1.25 14.07 0.61
CA TYR A 230 -0.92 13.93 -0.81
C TYR A 230 -1.42 15.16 -1.56
N ASP A 231 -0.81 15.49 -2.68
CA ASP A 231 -1.26 16.62 -3.49
C ASP A 231 -2.55 16.24 -4.23
N ASN A 232 -2.58 15.08 -4.87
CA ASN A 232 -3.73 14.56 -5.59
C ASN A 232 -4.31 13.31 -4.90
N VAL A 233 -5.55 13.37 -4.48
CA VAL A 233 -6.22 12.25 -3.82
C VAL A 233 -7.39 11.74 -4.68
N PHE A 234 -7.34 10.45 -5.00
CA PHE A 234 -8.40 9.73 -5.70
C PHE A 234 -9.23 8.94 -4.68
N ILE A 235 -10.52 9.24 -4.52
CA ILE A 235 -11.37 8.63 -3.49
C ILE A 235 -12.43 7.73 -4.13
N ASP A 236 -12.42 6.44 -3.80
CA ASP A 236 -13.52 5.53 -4.15
C ASP A 236 -14.67 5.69 -3.15
N MET A 237 -15.56 6.65 -3.41
CA MET A 237 -16.69 6.91 -2.55
C MET A 237 -17.73 5.78 -2.59
N LYS A 238 -17.84 5.04 -3.72
CA LYS A 238 -18.68 3.81 -3.82
C LYS A 238 -18.31 2.76 -2.78
N ASP A 239 -16.99 2.58 -2.56
CA ASP A 239 -16.53 1.65 -1.54
C ASP A 239 -16.70 2.21 -0.12
N ILE A 240 -16.53 3.51 0.07
CA ILE A 240 -16.75 4.21 1.36
C ILE A 240 -18.22 4.14 1.78
N PHE A 241 -19.17 4.27 0.86
CA PHE A 241 -20.60 4.13 1.15
C PHE A 241 -21.02 2.74 1.67
N ARG A 242 -20.14 1.76 1.61
CA ARG A 242 -20.34 0.42 2.24
C ARG A 242 -20.12 0.42 3.75
N ALA A 243 -19.75 1.55 4.33
CA ALA A 243 -19.63 1.70 5.79
C ALA A 243 -20.96 1.29 6.48
N LYS A 244 -20.84 0.56 7.57
CA LYS A 244 -21.99 -0.10 8.22
C LYS A 244 -22.93 0.88 8.93
N ASP A 245 -22.40 2.00 9.38
CA ASP A 245 -23.14 2.99 10.15
C ASP A 245 -22.78 4.42 9.72
N LYS A 246 -23.64 5.37 10.09
CA LYS A 246 -23.53 6.77 9.70
C LYS A 246 -22.27 7.44 10.25
N GLU A 247 -21.84 7.07 11.44
CA GLU A 247 -20.66 7.68 12.07
C GLU A 247 -19.37 7.21 11.40
N THR A 248 -19.24 5.90 11.14
CA THR A 248 -18.13 5.35 10.36
C THR A 248 -18.07 5.97 8.96
N LEU A 249 -19.23 6.13 8.29
CA LEU A 249 -19.31 6.78 6.98
C LEU A 249 -18.74 8.21 7.05
N ARG A 250 -19.21 8.99 8.01
CA ARG A 250 -18.78 10.38 8.23
C ARG A 250 -17.28 10.46 8.46
N GLN A 251 -16.76 9.61 9.34
CA GLN A 251 -15.32 9.56 9.65
C GLN A 251 -14.47 9.21 8.42
N LEU A 252 -14.87 8.20 7.65
CA LEU A 252 -14.17 7.81 6.42
C LEU A 252 -14.16 8.92 5.38
N GLN A 253 -15.28 9.59 5.18
CA GLN A 253 -15.38 10.73 4.28
C GLN A 253 -14.45 11.87 4.73
N TYR A 254 -14.54 12.25 6.02
CA TYR A 254 -13.68 13.30 6.58
C TYR A 254 -12.20 12.97 6.46
N VAL A 255 -11.80 11.74 6.86
CA VAL A 255 -10.39 11.32 6.78
C VAL A 255 -9.90 11.34 5.33
N SER A 256 -10.64 10.75 4.40
CA SER A 256 -10.20 10.70 3.00
C SER A 256 -10.06 12.08 2.37
N MET A 257 -11.03 12.97 2.59
CA MET A 257 -11.01 14.34 2.07
C MET A 257 -9.89 15.18 2.68
N SER A 258 -9.60 14.99 3.97
CA SER A 258 -8.55 15.74 4.68
C SER A 258 -7.12 15.31 4.34
N ARG A 259 -6.93 14.34 3.43
CA ARG A 259 -5.60 13.89 3.01
C ARG A 259 -5.03 14.70 1.87
N THR A 260 -5.84 15.45 1.15
CA THR A 260 -5.37 16.26 0.02
C THR A 260 -4.74 17.58 0.47
N ARG A 261 -3.75 18.02 -0.30
CA ARG A 261 -3.20 19.38 -0.25
C ARG A 261 -3.72 20.24 -1.41
N SER A 262 -4.19 19.61 -2.50
CA SER A 262 -4.63 20.29 -3.71
C SER A 262 -5.95 19.70 -4.23
N ASP A 263 -5.92 18.64 -5.03
CA ASP A 263 -7.07 18.19 -5.78
C ASP A 263 -7.60 16.83 -5.35
N ILE A 264 -8.93 16.68 -5.46
CA ILE A 264 -9.64 15.43 -5.20
C ILE A 264 -10.36 15.00 -6.46
N THR A 265 -10.13 13.74 -6.88
CA THR A 265 -10.98 13.06 -7.85
C THR A 265 -11.78 11.97 -7.13
N MET A 266 -13.11 12.05 -7.20
CA MET A 266 -14.01 11.17 -6.47
C MET A 266 -14.79 10.27 -7.42
N LEU A 267 -14.80 8.97 -7.19
CA LEU A 267 -15.62 7.99 -7.90
C LEU A 267 -16.97 7.81 -7.20
N LEU A 268 -18.08 8.15 -7.91
CA LEU A 268 -19.47 7.94 -7.47
C LEU A 268 -20.19 6.91 -8.33
#